data_8578c42de9227703a43a4690f4f8a572
#
_entry.id   8578c42de9227703a43a4690f4f8a572
#
_cell.length_a   1.000
_cell.length_b   1.000
_cell.length_c   1.000
_cell.angle_alpha   90.00
_cell.angle_beta   90.00
_cell.angle_gamma   90.00
#
_symmetry.space_group_name_H-M   'P 1'
#
loop_
_entity.id
_entity.type
_entity.pdbx_description
1 polymer ?
#
loop_
_entity_poly.entity_id
_entity_poly.type
_entity_poly.pdbx_seq_one_letter_code
_entity_poly.pdbx_strand_id
1 'polypeptide(L)'
;LGIGYKNTIYQWKNNILKLHLQLPKESCIIDCITETSKGNLYIGTRDDGIFLIRRNKDTKQMLANINQIRQLYIDSEQKIWVATRRNGLFLIDSDENIKNYNYSENSNNCISSDIVRSICEDNAGNLWIATFNGLNKYDKKERKFLQYEFIIENAYTLNDASIYCLMKDQQGTIWSGSFYGEINCFHPEHSTFSYHFVTKDIMPSSPSKHAIFGKTVEDNEGNLWMATERDGLYFFNTHTKALKKLPFTDNVQTLYLDKPKNILWIGTLLGGKKKYDLQTQSTQVFLRNV
;
A
#
# COMPACT_ATOMS: atom_id res chain seq x y z
N LEU A 1 8.80 -13.71 -6.43
CA LEU A 1 8.50 -12.28 -6.56
C LEU A 1 7.95 -12.00 -7.95
N GLY A 2 6.74 -11.44 -8.05
CA GLY A 2 6.12 -10.98 -9.30
C GLY A 2 6.37 -9.48 -9.50
N ILE A 3 6.63 -9.08 -10.73
CA ILE A 3 6.85 -7.68 -11.12
C ILE A 3 5.97 -7.39 -12.31
N GLY A 4 5.05 -6.42 -12.18
CA GLY A 4 4.26 -5.91 -13.29
C GLY A 4 4.99 -4.78 -14.02
N TYR A 5 4.96 -4.82 -15.36
CA TYR A 5 5.41 -3.72 -16.23
C TYR A 5 4.50 -3.65 -17.46
N LYS A 6 3.81 -2.53 -17.65
CA LYS A 6 2.73 -2.40 -18.65
C LYS A 6 1.73 -3.55 -18.49
N ASN A 7 1.48 -4.34 -19.54
CA ASN A 7 0.61 -5.51 -19.54
C ASN A 7 1.31 -6.83 -19.20
N THR A 8 2.56 -6.79 -18.73
CA THR A 8 3.41 -7.98 -18.58
C THR A 8 3.78 -8.18 -17.11
N ILE A 9 3.75 -9.45 -16.68
CA ILE A 9 4.22 -9.87 -15.36
C ILE A 9 5.47 -10.71 -15.55
N TYR A 10 6.51 -10.34 -14.82
CA TYR A 10 7.77 -11.07 -14.75
C TYR A 10 7.90 -11.76 -13.39
N GLN A 11 8.48 -12.96 -13.38
CA GLN A 11 8.84 -13.67 -12.17
C GLN A 11 10.34 -13.62 -11.95
N TRP A 12 10.72 -13.21 -10.75
CA TRP A 12 12.11 -13.30 -10.29
C TRP A 12 12.34 -14.66 -9.62
N LYS A 13 13.18 -15.50 -10.24
CA LYS A 13 13.55 -16.81 -9.73
C LYS A 13 15.01 -17.12 -10.10
N ASN A 14 15.79 -17.63 -9.15
CA ASN A 14 17.20 -18.00 -9.34
C ASN A 14 18.05 -16.87 -9.96
N ASN A 15 17.91 -15.64 -9.44
CA ASN A 15 18.59 -14.43 -9.93
C ASN A 15 18.32 -14.08 -11.41
N ILE A 16 17.28 -14.64 -12.00
CA ILE A 16 16.87 -14.35 -13.37
C ILE A 16 15.45 -13.82 -13.37
N LEU A 17 15.23 -12.74 -14.12
CA LEU A 17 13.90 -12.22 -14.41
C LEU A 17 13.36 -12.94 -15.64
N LYS A 18 12.29 -13.71 -15.46
CA LYS A 18 11.64 -14.41 -16.57
C LYS A 18 10.26 -13.84 -16.81
N LEU A 19 9.87 -13.74 -18.08
CA LEU A 19 8.48 -13.51 -18.46
C LEU A 19 7.61 -14.60 -17.83
N HIS A 20 6.63 -14.19 -17.04
CA HIS A 20 5.70 -15.13 -16.40
C HIS A 20 4.36 -15.15 -17.13
N LEU A 21 3.83 -13.97 -17.45
CA LEU A 21 2.55 -13.81 -18.11
C LEU A 21 2.45 -12.46 -18.80
N GLN A 22 1.68 -12.42 -19.89
CA GLN A 22 1.28 -11.19 -20.58
C GLN A 22 -0.24 -11.13 -20.65
N LEU A 23 -0.83 -9.99 -20.26
CA LEU A 23 -2.25 -9.73 -20.40
C LEU A 23 -2.62 -9.52 -21.88
N PRO A 24 -3.87 -9.86 -22.27
CA PRO A 24 -4.26 -9.88 -23.69
C PRO A 24 -4.17 -8.52 -24.41
N LYS A 25 -4.39 -7.42 -23.67
CA LYS A 25 -4.35 -6.08 -24.25
C LYS A 25 -2.99 -5.42 -24.03
N GLU A 26 -2.34 -4.99 -25.12
CA GLU A 26 -1.05 -4.28 -25.06
C GLU A 26 -1.14 -2.92 -24.37
N SER A 27 -2.29 -2.25 -24.45
CA SER A 27 -2.54 -0.96 -23.76
C SER A 27 -2.75 -1.09 -22.26
N CYS A 28 -2.91 -2.30 -21.75
CA CYS A 28 -3.21 -2.55 -20.35
C CYS A 28 -2.03 -2.13 -19.45
N ILE A 29 -2.32 -1.37 -18.39
CA ILE A 29 -1.34 -0.96 -17.40
C ILE A 29 -1.67 -1.64 -16.07
N ILE A 30 -0.76 -2.47 -15.58
CA ILE A 30 -0.88 -3.15 -14.30
C ILE A 30 -0.52 -2.16 -13.18
N ASP A 31 -1.48 -1.85 -12.31
CA ASP A 31 -1.27 -0.98 -11.16
C ASP A 31 -1.02 -1.79 -9.86
N CYS A 32 -1.62 -2.98 -9.72
CA CYS A 32 -1.38 -3.84 -8.54
C CYS A 32 -1.56 -5.34 -8.85
N ILE A 33 -0.92 -6.17 -8.04
CA ILE A 33 -0.99 -7.64 -8.11
C ILE A 33 -1.13 -8.16 -6.68
N THR A 34 -2.04 -9.10 -6.48
CA THR A 34 -2.17 -9.84 -5.22
C THR A 34 -2.37 -11.32 -5.47
N GLU A 35 -1.92 -12.16 -4.54
CA GLU A 35 -2.01 -13.62 -4.62
C GLU A 35 -2.81 -14.17 -3.45
N THR A 36 -3.75 -15.07 -3.73
CA THR A 36 -4.48 -15.78 -2.69
C THR A 36 -3.65 -16.91 -2.10
N SER A 37 -4.05 -17.43 -0.93
CA SER A 37 -3.44 -18.61 -0.31
C SER A 37 -3.49 -19.86 -1.22
N LYS A 38 -4.42 -19.92 -2.17
CA LYS A 38 -4.58 -20.99 -3.16
C LYS A 38 -3.67 -20.81 -4.40
N GLY A 39 -2.88 -19.72 -4.49
CA GLY A 39 -2.00 -19.41 -5.59
C GLY A 39 -2.68 -18.81 -6.83
N ASN A 40 -3.89 -18.28 -6.68
CA ASN A 40 -4.55 -17.51 -7.73
C ASN A 40 -4.05 -16.06 -7.68
N LEU A 41 -3.70 -15.49 -8.84
CA LEU A 41 -3.28 -14.10 -8.96
C LEU A 41 -4.45 -13.23 -9.38
N TYR A 42 -4.66 -12.14 -8.64
CA TYR A 42 -5.55 -11.06 -9.04
C TYR A 42 -4.71 -9.86 -9.45
N ILE A 43 -4.98 -9.34 -10.64
CA ILE A 43 -4.23 -8.25 -11.26
C ILE A 43 -5.19 -7.09 -11.47
N GLY A 44 -4.96 -6.01 -10.76
CA GLY A 44 -5.68 -4.76 -10.93
C GLY A 44 -5.00 -3.89 -11.97
N THR A 45 -5.79 -3.38 -12.90
CA THR A 45 -5.31 -2.55 -13.98
C THR A 45 -5.88 -1.14 -13.89
N ARG A 46 -5.27 -0.23 -14.64
CA ARG A 46 -5.71 1.16 -14.65
C ARG A 46 -7.08 1.33 -15.29
N ASP A 47 -7.28 0.79 -16.48
CA ASP A 47 -8.46 1.06 -17.30
C ASP A 47 -9.18 -0.21 -17.82
N ASP A 48 -8.62 -1.38 -17.58
CA ASP A 48 -9.12 -2.65 -18.12
C ASP A 48 -9.69 -3.61 -17.04
N GLY A 49 -9.95 -3.08 -15.84
CA GLY A 49 -10.56 -3.86 -14.75
C GLY A 49 -9.63 -4.83 -14.05
N ILE A 50 -10.18 -5.92 -13.55
CA ILE A 50 -9.46 -6.95 -12.78
C ILE A 50 -9.32 -8.21 -13.62
N PHE A 51 -8.12 -8.75 -13.70
CA PHE A 51 -7.84 -10.06 -14.28
C PHE A 51 -7.56 -11.09 -13.18
N LEU A 52 -8.20 -12.25 -13.28
CA LEU A 52 -7.90 -13.43 -12.47
C LEU A 52 -7.10 -14.43 -13.28
N ILE A 53 -5.99 -14.87 -12.72
CA ILE A 53 -5.21 -15.98 -13.24
C ILE A 53 -5.24 -17.10 -12.21
N ARG A 54 -5.89 -18.18 -12.58
CA ARG A 54 -5.90 -19.38 -11.76
C ARG A 54 -4.56 -20.12 -11.86
N ARG A 55 -4.20 -20.81 -10.79
CA ARG A 55 -2.96 -21.61 -10.73
C ARG A 55 -2.80 -22.56 -11.92
N ASN A 56 -3.89 -22.97 -12.57
CA ASN A 56 -3.92 -23.87 -13.73
C ASN A 56 -3.91 -23.16 -15.10
N LYS A 57 -3.59 -21.85 -15.15
CA LYS A 57 -3.30 -21.03 -16.35
C LYS A 57 -4.47 -20.41 -17.11
N ASP A 58 -5.71 -20.53 -16.66
CA ASP A 58 -6.80 -19.81 -17.32
C ASP A 58 -6.79 -18.33 -16.89
N THR A 59 -6.65 -17.42 -17.86
CA THR A 59 -6.80 -15.98 -17.64
C THR A 59 -8.25 -15.59 -17.88
N LYS A 60 -8.89 -15.03 -16.88
CA LYS A 60 -10.25 -14.50 -16.96
C LYS A 60 -10.24 -13.02 -16.60
N GLN A 61 -10.79 -12.17 -17.46
CA GLN A 61 -11.15 -10.81 -17.05
C GLN A 61 -12.41 -10.91 -16.19
N MET A 62 -12.31 -10.57 -14.89
CA MET A 62 -13.43 -10.72 -13.98
C MET A 62 -14.42 -9.56 -14.06
N LEU A 63 -13.91 -8.33 -14.15
CA LEU A 63 -14.70 -7.13 -13.99
C LEU A 63 -14.17 -6.01 -14.88
N ALA A 64 -14.80 -5.81 -16.02
CA ALA A 64 -14.39 -4.78 -16.97
C ALA A 64 -14.76 -3.34 -16.55
N ASN A 65 -15.67 -3.18 -15.59
CA ASN A 65 -16.23 -1.88 -15.18
C ASN A 65 -15.65 -1.32 -13.88
N ILE A 66 -14.72 -2.02 -13.22
CA ILE A 66 -13.95 -1.46 -12.10
C ILE A 66 -12.61 -0.96 -12.62
N ASN A 67 -12.51 0.34 -12.83
CA ASN A 67 -11.31 0.98 -13.38
C ASN A 67 -10.55 1.76 -12.30
N GLN A 68 -9.33 2.20 -12.66
CA GLN A 68 -8.47 3.03 -11.80
C GLN A 68 -8.18 2.34 -10.46
N ILE A 69 -7.86 1.06 -10.51
CA ILE A 69 -7.58 0.24 -9.35
C ILE A 69 -6.23 0.66 -8.77
N ARG A 70 -6.21 0.90 -7.46
CA ARG A 70 -5.02 1.31 -6.74
C ARG A 70 -4.43 0.18 -5.89
N GLN A 71 -5.29 -0.58 -5.24
CA GLN A 71 -4.88 -1.74 -4.44
C GLN A 71 -5.94 -2.83 -4.50
N LEU A 72 -5.49 -4.06 -4.56
CA LEU A 72 -6.25 -5.26 -4.29
C LEU A 72 -5.78 -5.81 -2.94
N TYR A 73 -6.71 -6.01 -2.01
CA TYR A 73 -6.43 -6.55 -0.69
C TYR A 73 -7.29 -7.81 -0.46
N ILE A 74 -6.64 -8.91 -0.07
CA ILE A 74 -7.32 -10.15 0.29
C ILE A 74 -7.36 -10.21 1.81
N ASP A 75 -8.57 -10.21 2.36
CA ASP A 75 -8.75 -10.28 3.80
C ASP A 75 -8.62 -11.71 4.35
N SER A 76 -8.66 -11.85 5.67
CA SER A 76 -8.56 -13.15 6.36
C SER A 76 -9.68 -14.13 5.99
N GLU A 77 -10.84 -13.63 5.52
CA GLU A 77 -11.95 -14.42 5.01
C GLU A 77 -11.83 -14.78 3.52
N GLN A 78 -10.70 -14.45 2.88
CA GLN A 78 -10.43 -14.63 1.45
C GLN A 78 -11.34 -13.82 0.52
N LYS A 79 -11.96 -12.77 1.02
CA LYS A 79 -12.68 -11.77 0.23
C LYS A 79 -11.71 -10.75 -0.36
N ILE A 80 -12.04 -10.22 -1.53
CA ILE A 80 -11.19 -9.28 -2.24
C ILE A 80 -11.77 -7.88 -2.10
N TRP A 81 -10.97 -7.00 -1.53
CA TRP A 81 -11.28 -5.59 -1.42
C TRP A 81 -10.51 -4.80 -2.47
N VAL A 82 -11.21 -3.91 -3.17
CA VAL A 82 -10.66 -3.15 -4.29
C VAL A 82 -10.71 -1.67 -3.96
N ALA A 83 -9.55 -1.08 -3.73
CA ALA A 83 -9.40 0.36 -3.60
C ALA A 83 -9.30 1.00 -4.97
N THR A 84 -10.08 2.05 -5.22
CA THR A 84 -10.06 2.76 -6.50
C THR A 84 -9.71 4.24 -6.34
N ARG A 85 -9.26 4.86 -7.42
CA ARG A 85 -8.85 6.27 -7.42
C ARG A 85 -10.03 7.25 -7.34
N ARG A 86 -11.26 6.84 -7.74
CA ARG A 86 -12.43 7.73 -7.81
C ARG A 86 -13.78 7.03 -7.70
N ASN A 87 -13.81 5.69 -7.64
CA ASN A 87 -15.06 4.93 -7.72
C ASN A 87 -15.40 4.25 -6.38
N GLY A 88 -14.80 4.70 -5.28
CA GLY A 88 -15.03 4.14 -3.96
C GLY A 88 -14.30 2.83 -3.70
N LEU A 89 -14.86 2.04 -2.80
CA LEU A 89 -14.36 0.76 -2.34
C LEU A 89 -15.27 -0.36 -2.81
N PHE A 90 -14.70 -1.39 -3.44
CA PHE A 90 -15.48 -2.56 -3.83
C PHE A 90 -15.08 -3.78 -2.99
N LEU A 91 -16.07 -4.61 -2.72
CA LEU A 91 -15.91 -5.94 -2.15
C LEU A 91 -16.36 -6.96 -3.18
N ILE A 92 -15.51 -7.96 -3.42
CA ILE A 92 -15.81 -9.14 -4.23
C ILE A 92 -15.79 -10.34 -3.29
N ASP A 93 -16.92 -11.03 -3.16
CA ASP A 93 -17.01 -12.21 -2.31
C ASP A 93 -16.60 -13.50 -3.04
N SER A 94 -16.67 -14.64 -2.35
CA SER A 94 -16.31 -15.95 -2.90
C SER A 94 -17.17 -16.38 -4.08
N ASP A 95 -18.39 -15.87 -4.17
CA ASP A 95 -19.36 -16.20 -5.24
C ASP A 95 -19.29 -15.20 -6.40
N GLU A 96 -18.23 -14.38 -6.41
CA GLU A 96 -17.97 -13.30 -7.38
C GLU A 96 -19.05 -12.18 -7.34
N ASN A 97 -19.85 -12.08 -6.27
CA ASN A 97 -20.77 -10.95 -6.10
C ASN A 97 -20.00 -9.70 -5.73
N ILE A 98 -20.44 -8.56 -6.27
CA ILE A 98 -19.78 -7.28 -6.10
C ILE A 98 -20.66 -6.35 -5.30
N LYS A 99 -20.08 -5.76 -4.26
CA LYS A 99 -20.69 -4.67 -3.53
C LYS A 99 -19.80 -3.44 -3.62
N ASN A 100 -20.40 -2.30 -3.95
CA ASN A 100 -19.72 -1.01 -3.98
C ASN A 100 -20.09 -0.21 -2.74
N TYR A 101 -19.10 0.44 -2.14
CA TYR A 101 -19.24 1.37 -1.04
C TYR A 101 -18.70 2.73 -1.50
N ASN A 102 -19.58 3.72 -1.51
CA ASN A 102 -19.28 5.08 -1.91
C ASN A 102 -19.49 6.05 -0.75
N TYR A 103 -18.87 7.21 -0.87
CA TYR A 103 -19.17 8.35 -0.01
C TYR A 103 -20.62 8.81 -0.22
N SER A 104 -21.26 9.19 0.87
CA SER A 104 -22.61 9.76 0.84
C SER A 104 -22.79 10.75 1.99
N GLU A 105 -23.16 11.98 1.66
CA GLU A 105 -23.48 13.01 2.65
C GLU A 105 -24.70 12.66 3.51
N ASN A 106 -25.58 11.80 2.97
CA ASN A 106 -26.84 11.43 3.63
C ASN A 106 -26.73 10.12 4.45
N SER A 107 -25.53 9.59 4.63
CA SER A 107 -25.33 8.33 5.34
C SER A 107 -24.11 8.39 6.27
N ASN A 108 -24.32 8.10 7.53
CA ASN A 108 -23.23 7.91 8.50
C ASN A 108 -22.58 6.52 8.41
N ASN A 109 -23.08 5.65 7.51
CA ASN A 109 -22.52 4.31 7.29
C ASN A 109 -21.94 4.20 5.87
N CYS A 110 -20.96 5.03 5.57
CA CYS A 110 -20.26 5.05 4.31
C CYS A 110 -18.77 5.35 4.53
N ILE A 111 -17.97 5.23 3.48
CA ILE A 111 -16.57 5.71 3.48
C ILE A 111 -16.52 7.24 3.40
N SER A 112 -15.46 7.84 3.90
CA SER A 112 -15.29 9.30 3.97
C SER A 112 -14.90 9.95 2.62
N SER A 113 -14.53 9.17 1.60
CA SER A 113 -14.24 9.63 0.25
C SER A 113 -14.18 8.49 -0.75
N ASP A 114 -14.61 8.74 -2.00
CA ASP A 114 -14.50 7.78 -3.11
C ASP A 114 -13.07 7.60 -3.63
N ILE A 115 -12.13 8.43 -3.18
CA ILE A 115 -10.71 8.26 -3.48
C ILE A 115 -10.10 7.36 -2.41
N VAL A 116 -10.11 6.04 -2.66
CA VAL A 116 -9.56 5.03 -1.75
C VAL A 116 -8.12 4.71 -2.14
N ARG A 117 -7.22 4.69 -1.17
CA ARG A 117 -5.79 4.59 -1.45
C ARG A 117 -5.13 3.33 -0.93
N SER A 118 -5.47 2.91 0.29
CA SER A 118 -4.84 1.75 0.92
C SER A 118 -5.80 1.06 1.88
N ILE A 119 -5.60 -0.25 2.03
CA ILE A 119 -6.40 -1.11 2.89
C ILE A 119 -5.46 -2.01 3.68
N CYS A 120 -5.72 -2.18 4.96
CA CYS A 120 -5.13 -3.24 5.77
C CYS A 120 -6.16 -3.81 6.74
N GLU A 121 -5.88 -4.99 7.31
CA GLU A 121 -6.75 -5.67 8.28
C GLU A 121 -6.07 -5.72 9.64
N ASP A 122 -6.81 -5.38 10.72
CA ASP A 122 -6.30 -5.50 12.08
C ASP A 122 -6.36 -6.96 12.60
N ASN A 123 -5.87 -7.21 13.82
CA ASN A 123 -5.86 -8.54 14.41
C ASN A 123 -7.26 -9.04 14.80
N ALA A 124 -8.22 -8.13 14.97
CA ALA A 124 -9.62 -8.44 15.22
C ALA A 124 -10.42 -8.73 13.95
N GLY A 125 -9.80 -8.59 12.76
CA GLY A 125 -10.42 -8.82 11.46
C GLY A 125 -11.17 -7.60 10.90
N ASN A 126 -11.07 -6.42 11.52
CA ASN A 126 -11.66 -5.22 10.95
C ASN A 126 -10.74 -4.65 9.86
N LEU A 127 -11.34 -4.01 8.85
CA LEU A 127 -10.56 -3.36 7.81
C LEU A 127 -10.36 -1.87 8.11
N TRP A 128 -9.14 -1.41 7.85
CA TRP A 128 -8.77 -0.02 7.89
C TRP A 128 -8.55 0.48 6.47
N ILE A 129 -9.24 1.53 6.10
CA ILE A 129 -9.31 2.05 4.73
C ILE A 129 -8.85 3.50 4.72
N ALA A 130 -7.72 3.75 4.07
CA ALA A 130 -7.20 5.09 3.83
C ALA A 130 -7.89 5.73 2.66
N THR A 131 -8.36 6.96 2.85
CA THR A 131 -8.99 7.75 1.80
C THR A 131 -8.36 9.13 1.65
N PHE A 132 -8.80 9.89 0.66
CA PHE A 132 -8.41 11.29 0.50
C PHE A 132 -8.92 12.17 1.65
N ASN A 133 -9.99 11.76 2.32
CA ASN A 133 -10.62 12.55 3.38
C ASN A 133 -10.82 11.72 4.66
N GLY A 134 -9.72 11.23 5.23
CA GLY A 134 -9.72 10.52 6.50
C GLY A 134 -9.41 9.03 6.42
N LEU A 135 -9.41 8.42 7.58
CA LEU A 135 -9.24 6.99 7.81
C LEU A 135 -10.59 6.39 8.21
N ASN A 136 -10.90 5.23 7.63
CA ASN A 136 -12.15 4.53 7.93
C ASN A 136 -11.83 3.16 8.53
N LYS A 137 -12.60 2.75 9.53
CA LYS A 137 -12.65 1.39 10.02
C LYS A 137 -13.94 0.74 9.54
N TYR A 138 -13.86 -0.39 8.87
CA TYR A 138 -15.01 -1.23 8.57
C TYR A 138 -15.08 -2.39 9.56
N ASP A 139 -16.08 -2.36 10.43
CA ASP A 139 -16.41 -3.46 11.33
C ASP A 139 -17.16 -4.53 10.53
N LYS A 140 -16.51 -5.68 10.32
CA LYS A 140 -17.10 -6.77 9.53
C LYS A 140 -18.30 -7.42 10.21
N LYS A 141 -18.34 -7.46 11.55
CA LYS A 141 -19.42 -8.06 12.32
C LYS A 141 -20.68 -7.20 12.27
N GLU A 142 -20.51 -5.90 12.53
CA GLU A 142 -21.61 -4.94 12.51
C GLU A 142 -21.95 -4.46 11.09
N ARG A 143 -21.08 -4.69 10.12
CA ARG A 143 -21.15 -4.18 8.73
C ARG A 143 -21.28 -2.66 8.67
N LYS A 144 -20.51 -1.98 9.52
CA LYS A 144 -20.56 -0.53 9.69
C LYS A 144 -19.20 0.11 9.46
N PHE A 145 -19.22 1.31 8.90
CA PHE A 145 -18.07 2.19 8.81
C PHE A 145 -18.02 3.11 10.03
N LEU A 146 -16.83 3.30 10.59
CA LEU A 146 -16.48 4.36 11.51
C LEU A 146 -15.46 5.24 10.82
N GLN A 147 -15.71 6.54 10.77
CA GLN A 147 -14.84 7.52 10.14
C GLN A 147 -13.98 8.20 11.20
N TYR A 148 -12.67 8.31 10.93
CA TYR A 148 -11.71 9.05 11.74
C TYR A 148 -11.23 10.25 10.91
N GLU A 149 -11.53 11.43 11.39
CA GLU A 149 -11.26 12.67 10.69
C GLU A 149 -10.04 13.37 11.28
N PHE A 150 -9.44 14.25 10.49
CA PHE A 150 -8.48 15.21 10.96
C PHE A 150 -9.21 16.38 11.64
N ILE A 151 -8.85 16.66 12.88
CA ILE A 151 -9.37 17.82 13.62
C ILE A 151 -8.21 18.74 13.94
N ILE A 152 -8.23 19.96 13.41
CA ILE A 152 -7.22 20.99 13.65
C ILE A 152 -7.08 21.22 15.15
N GLU A 153 -5.82 21.28 15.63
CA GLU A 153 -5.47 21.53 17.04
C GLU A 153 -5.79 20.40 18.03
N ASN A 154 -6.20 19.22 17.55
CA ASN A 154 -6.38 18.06 18.40
C ASN A 154 -5.27 17.02 18.16
N ALA A 155 -4.29 16.97 19.06
CA ALA A 155 -3.14 16.06 18.99
C ALA A 155 -3.49 14.55 19.09
N TYR A 156 -4.75 14.22 19.38
CA TYR A 156 -5.23 12.84 19.48
C TYR A 156 -6.04 12.39 18.25
N THR A 157 -6.01 13.16 17.17
CA THR A 157 -6.64 12.82 15.89
C THR A 157 -5.58 12.56 14.81
N LEU A 158 -6.02 12.32 13.58
CA LEU A 158 -5.10 12.25 12.43
C LEU A 158 -4.41 13.62 12.26
N ASN A 159 -3.16 13.58 11.83
CA ASN A 159 -2.38 14.79 11.54
C ASN A 159 -2.68 15.42 10.17
N ASP A 160 -3.34 14.66 9.29
CA ASP A 160 -3.78 15.11 7.96
C ASP A 160 -5.01 14.30 7.54
N ALA A 161 -5.94 14.92 6.88
CA ALA A 161 -7.11 14.26 6.32
C ALA A 161 -6.75 13.28 5.19
N SER A 162 -5.71 13.59 4.41
CA SER A 162 -5.37 12.83 3.21
C SER A 162 -4.40 11.69 3.52
N ILE A 163 -4.94 10.53 3.87
CA ILE A 163 -4.14 9.34 4.17
C ILE A 163 -3.76 8.63 2.87
N TYR A 164 -2.47 8.34 2.72
CA TYR A 164 -1.91 7.80 1.48
C TYR A 164 -1.65 6.31 1.51
N CYS A 165 -1.13 5.79 2.60
CA CYS A 165 -0.84 4.36 2.76
C CYS A 165 -1.15 3.87 4.18
N LEU A 166 -1.38 2.58 4.29
CA LEU A 166 -1.56 1.86 5.56
C LEU A 166 -0.67 0.63 5.59
N MET A 167 -0.20 0.30 6.78
CA MET A 167 0.49 -0.94 7.08
C MET A 167 0.14 -1.39 8.49
N LYS A 168 -0.06 -2.68 8.69
CA LYS A 168 -0.08 -3.30 10.01
C LYS A 168 1.27 -3.95 10.27
N ASP A 169 1.89 -3.65 11.40
CA ASP A 169 3.10 -4.32 11.84
C ASP A 169 2.83 -5.66 12.54
N GLN A 170 3.89 -6.37 12.96
CA GLN A 170 3.78 -7.67 13.61
C GLN A 170 3.16 -7.58 15.01
N GLN A 171 3.24 -6.44 15.66
CA GLN A 171 2.63 -6.18 16.96
C GLN A 171 1.14 -5.85 16.86
N GLY A 172 0.63 -5.60 15.65
CA GLY A 172 -0.76 -5.22 15.39
C GLY A 172 -1.01 -3.72 15.35
N THR A 173 0.05 -2.90 15.44
CA THR A 173 -0.04 -1.45 15.29
C THR A 173 -0.34 -1.10 13.83
N ILE A 174 -1.28 -0.21 13.61
CA ILE A 174 -1.57 0.36 12.30
C ILE A 174 -0.76 1.62 12.11
N TRP A 175 0.02 1.64 11.06
CA TRP A 175 0.81 2.79 10.62
C TRP A 175 0.14 3.41 9.40
N SER A 176 -0.02 4.73 9.40
CA SER A 176 -0.57 5.46 8.26
C SER A 176 0.36 6.60 7.86
N GLY A 177 0.69 6.64 6.57
CA GLY A 177 1.40 7.77 5.97
C GLY A 177 0.40 8.73 5.34
N SER A 178 0.59 10.04 5.57
CA SER A 178 -0.26 11.09 5.03
C SER A 178 0.36 11.78 3.82
N PHE A 179 -0.45 12.56 3.10
CA PHE A 179 -0.02 13.24 1.88
C PHE A 179 0.97 14.37 2.17
N TYR A 180 0.83 15.05 3.29
CA TYR A 180 1.72 16.17 3.67
C TYR A 180 2.90 15.75 4.55
N GLY A 181 3.27 14.47 4.54
CA GLY A 181 4.58 14.02 5.02
C GLY A 181 4.66 13.63 6.48
N GLU A 182 3.55 13.33 7.11
CA GLU A 182 3.53 12.88 8.49
C GLU A 182 3.06 11.42 8.62
N ILE A 183 3.46 10.79 9.72
CA ILE A 183 3.12 9.41 10.01
C ILE A 183 2.29 9.38 11.29
N ASN A 184 1.13 8.74 11.21
CA ASN A 184 0.36 8.39 12.38
C ASN A 184 0.55 6.92 12.69
N CYS A 185 0.52 6.57 13.96
CA CYS A 185 0.39 5.18 14.37
C CYS A 185 -0.61 5.06 15.52
N PHE A 186 -1.30 3.94 15.56
CA PHE A 186 -2.23 3.61 16.62
C PHE A 186 -2.38 2.09 16.71
N HIS A 187 -2.66 1.62 17.93
CA HIS A 187 -3.02 0.21 18.13
C HIS A 187 -4.55 0.10 18.20
N PRO A 188 -5.21 -0.74 17.39
CA PRO A 188 -6.68 -0.81 17.35
C PRO A 188 -7.35 -1.18 18.67
N GLU A 189 -6.64 -1.84 19.58
CA GLU A 189 -7.09 -2.21 20.92
C GLU A 189 -6.87 -1.08 21.97
N HIS A 190 -6.08 -0.06 21.62
CA HIS A 190 -5.76 1.09 22.47
C HIS A 190 -6.17 2.37 21.74
N SER A 191 -7.09 3.12 22.26
CA SER A 191 -7.85 4.17 21.56
C SER A 191 -7.11 5.49 21.29
N THR A 192 -5.78 5.56 21.42
CA THR A 192 -5.03 6.82 21.23
C THR A 192 -4.16 6.76 19.97
N PHE A 193 -4.36 7.73 19.06
CA PHE A 193 -3.42 7.99 17.99
C PHE A 193 -2.15 8.61 18.54
N SER A 194 -1.00 8.14 18.08
CA SER A 194 0.26 8.86 18.20
C SER A 194 0.79 9.19 16.81
N TYR A 195 1.45 10.34 16.69
CA TYR A 195 2.05 10.76 15.44
C TYR A 195 3.54 11.05 15.63
N HIS A 196 4.31 10.80 14.56
CA HIS A 196 5.73 11.11 14.53
C HIS A 196 5.96 12.12 13.41
N PHE A 197 6.42 13.31 13.81
CA PHE A 197 6.75 14.37 12.86
C PHE A 197 8.09 14.09 12.17
N VAL A 198 8.12 14.33 10.89
CA VAL A 198 9.37 14.57 10.16
C VAL A 198 9.68 16.06 10.30
N THR A 199 10.16 16.50 11.47
CA THR A 199 10.50 17.89 11.70
C THR A 199 11.88 18.24 11.15
N LYS A 200 12.13 19.55 10.94
CA LYS A 200 13.46 20.07 10.57
C LYS A 200 14.56 19.65 11.57
N ASP A 201 14.21 19.40 12.82
CA ASP A 201 15.16 19.04 13.87
C ASP A 201 15.66 17.60 13.74
N ILE A 202 14.84 16.72 13.14
CA ILE A 202 15.23 15.33 12.83
C ILE A 202 15.96 15.27 11.48
N MET A 203 15.73 16.23 10.59
CA MET A 203 16.31 16.29 9.25
C MET A 203 16.79 17.69 8.87
N PRO A 204 17.97 18.11 9.39
CA PRO A 204 18.51 19.45 9.13
C PRO A 204 18.80 19.74 7.64
N SER A 205 18.83 18.71 6.79
CA SER A 205 19.24 18.79 5.37
C SER A 205 18.13 18.53 4.36
N SER A 206 16.87 18.31 4.77
CA SER A 206 15.79 18.10 3.80
C SER A 206 15.16 19.42 3.37
N PRO A 207 15.25 19.80 2.08
CA PRO A 207 14.57 20.97 1.55
C PRO A 207 13.08 20.76 1.30
N SER A 208 12.59 19.52 1.29
CA SER A 208 11.18 19.26 0.99
C SER A 208 10.35 19.32 2.25
N LYS A 209 9.49 20.33 2.35
CA LYS A 209 8.51 20.47 3.40
C LYS A 209 7.42 19.37 3.36
N HIS A 210 7.43 18.46 2.36
CA HIS A 210 6.31 17.56 2.08
C HIS A 210 6.81 16.24 1.45
N ALA A 211 7.38 15.35 2.25
CA ALA A 211 7.62 13.97 1.82
C ALA A 211 6.29 13.20 1.86
N ILE A 212 5.83 12.72 0.70
CA ILE A 212 4.63 11.87 0.63
C ILE A 212 5.06 10.44 0.90
N PHE A 213 4.70 9.91 2.07
CA PHE A 213 4.99 8.53 2.44
C PHE A 213 4.06 7.56 1.71
N GLY A 214 4.65 6.66 0.94
CA GLY A 214 3.97 5.62 0.19
C GLY A 214 4.11 4.24 0.83
N LYS A 215 4.53 3.25 0.04
CA LYS A 215 4.67 1.87 0.53
C LYS A 215 5.64 1.78 1.70
N THR A 216 5.19 1.13 2.79
CA THR A 216 5.99 0.85 3.98
C THR A 216 6.12 -0.67 4.17
N VAL A 217 7.28 -1.14 4.60
CA VAL A 217 7.54 -2.53 4.97
C VAL A 217 8.32 -2.61 6.28
N GLU A 218 8.07 -3.68 7.05
CA GLU A 218 8.68 -3.94 8.34
C GLU A 218 9.79 -4.99 8.19
N ASP A 219 10.97 -4.75 8.80
CA ASP A 219 12.07 -5.70 8.82
C ASP A 219 11.95 -6.77 9.93
N ASN A 220 12.97 -7.63 10.05
CA ASN A 220 12.99 -8.71 11.05
C ASN A 220 13.16 -8.19 12.47
N GLU A 221 13.63 -6.97 12.65
CA GLU A 221 13.84 -6.29 13.94
C GLU A 221 12.63 -5.41 14.32
N GLY A 222 11.58 -5.36 13.48
CA GLY A 222 10.40 -4.53 13.69
C GLY A 222 10.59 -3.06 13.29
N ASN A 223 11.69 -2.71 12.60
CA ASN A 223 11.87 -1.36 12.09
C ASN A 223 11.16 -1.17 10.76
N LEU A 224 10.85 0.08 10.41
CA LEU A 224 10.10 0.43 9.21
C LEU A 224 10.98 1.02 8.12
N TRP A 225 10.79 0.53 6.91
CA TRP A 225 11.39 1.05 5.68
C TRP A 225 10.28 1.69 4.84
N MET A 226 10.41 2.96 4.52
CA MET A 226 9.33 3.76 3.97
C MET A 226 9.75 4.42 2.67
N ALA A 227 9.00 4.14 1.61
CA ALA A 227 9.13 4.81 0.33
C ALA A 227 8.53 6.21 0.41
N THR A 228 9.16 7.19 -0.22
CA THR A 228 8.57 8.51 -0.39
C THR A 228 8.56 8.93 -1.85
N GLU A 229 7.49 9.57 -2.26
CA GLU A 229 7.46 10.28 -3.53
C GLU A 229 8.34 11.53 -3.40
N ARG A 230 9.30 11.68 -4.30
CA ARG A 230 10.22 12.81 -4.45
C ARG A 230 11.34 12.94 -3.41
N ASP A 231 11.34 12.14 -2.34
CA ASP A 231 12.32 12.31 -1.26
C ASP A 231 13.08 11.01 -0.89
N GLY A 232 12.91 9.95 -1.66
CA GLY A 232 13.71 8.73 -1.56
C GLY A 232 13.21 7.72 -0.55
N LEU A 233 14.13 7.15 0.23
CA LEU A 233 13.88 6.06 1.16
C LEU A 233 14.20 6.49 2.59
N TYR A 234 13.30 6.16 3.52
CA TYR A 234 13.46 6.40 4.95
C TYR A 234 13.49 5.10 5.75
N PHE A 235 14.26 5.11 6.81
CA PHE A 235 14.33 4.07 7.82
C PHE A 235 13.87 4.64 9.16
N PHE A 236 12.91 4.01 9.81
CA PHE A 236 12.43 4.37 11.13
C PHE A 236 12.70 3.24 12.12
N ASN A 237 13.50 3.53 13.14
CA ASN A 237 13.73 2.61 14.24
C ASN A 237 12.57 2.72 15.23
N THR A 238 11.77 1.66 15.36
CA THR A 238 10.57 1.67 16.21
C THR A 238 10.86 1.69 17.69
N HIS A 239 12.06 1.27 18.13
CA HIS A 239 12.48 1.27 19.53
C HIS A 239 12.99 2.65 19.96
N THR A 240 13.94 3.20 19.20
CA THR A 240 14.56 4.50 19.51
C THR A 240 13.76 5.70 19.03
N LYS A 241 12.73 5.47 18.19
CA LYS A 241 11.93 6.49 17.49
C LYS A 241 12.76 7.36 16.54
N ALA A 242 13.97 6.94 16.19
CA ALA A 242 14.85 7.65 15.30
C ALA A 242 14.45 7.41 13.83
N LEU A 243 14.30 8.50 13.09
CA LEU A 243 14.07 8.50 11.65
C LEU A 243 15.35 8.87 10.91
N LYS A 244 15.73 8.08 9.91
CA LYS A 244 16.93 8.31 9.09
C LYS A 244 16.56 8.30 7.61
N LYS A 245 16.94 9.35 6.88
CA LYS A 245 16.92 9.34 5.42
C LYS A 245 18.11 8.58 4.87
N LEU A 246 17.88 7.70 3.91
CA LEU A 246 18.92 6.97 3.22
C LEU A 246 19.37 7.74 1.94
N PRO A 247 20.59 7.47 1.43
CA PRO A 247 21.13 8.21 0.28
C PRO A 247 20.51 7.76 -1.05
N PHE A 248 19.17 7.72 -1.09
CA PHE A 248 18.40 7.48 -2.30
C PHE A 248 17.74 8.78 -2.73
N THR A 249 18.02 9.22 -3.94
CA THR A 249 17.48 10.45 -4.52
C THR A 249 16.32 10.21 -5.48
N ASP A 250 16.02 8.93 -5.75
CA ASP A 250 14.96 8.55 -6.68
C ASP A 250 13.57 8.72 -6.04
N ASN A 251 12.59 8.92 -6.91
CA ASN A 251 11.20 8.84 -6.53
C ASN A 251 10.83 7.37 -6.29
N VAL A 252 10.77 6.94 -5.02
CA VAL A 252 10.51 5.56 -4.64
C VAL A 252 8.99 5.31 -4.61
N GLN A 253 8.54 4.41 -5.47
CA GLN A 253 7.10 4.09 -5.63
C GLN A 253 6.66 2.88 -4.82
N THR A 254 7.54 1.89 -4.67
CA THR A 254 7.18 0.65 -3.99
C THR A 254 8.37 -0.01 -3.33
N LEU A 255 8.08 -0.78 -2.28
CA LEU A 255 9.04 -1.58 -1.54
C LEU A 255 8.54 -3.02 -1.41
N TYR A 256 9.48 -3.95 -1.43
CA TYR A 256 9.25 -5.34 -1.03
C TYR A 256 10.45 -5.85 -0.25
N LEU A 257 10.22 -6.39 0.93
CA LEU A 257 11.27 -6.98 1.75
C LEU A 257 11.27 -8.51 1.66
N ASP A 258 12.36 -9.08 1.13
CA ASP A 258 12.66 -10.51 1.21
C ASP A 258 13.28 -10.79 2.59
N LYS A 259 12.40 -10.99 3.59
CA LYS A 259 12.81 -11.15 5.01
C LYS A 259 13.85 -12.27 5.22
N PRO A 260 13.71 -13.47 4.62
CA PRO A 260 14.70 -14.55 4.78
C PRO A 260 16.09 -14.18 4.28
N LYS A 261 16.20 -13.29 3.30
CA LYS A 261 17.49 -12.89 2.71
C LYS A 261 18.00 -11.55 3.20
N ASN A 262 17.23 -10.82 4.01
CA ASN A 262 17.51 -9.45 4.42
C ASN A 262 17.73 -8.50 3.21
N ILE A 263 16.93 -8.65 2.16
CA ILE A 263 17.04 -7.86 0.94
C ILE A 263 15.79 -6.99 0.77
N LEU A 264 16.00 -5.68 0.67
CA LEU A 264 14.95 -4.72 0.33
C LEU A 264 14.99 -4.45 -1.18
N TRP A 265 13.90 -4.75 -1.85
CA TRP A 265 13.67 -4.42 -3.23
C TRP A 265 12.96 -3.08 -3.34
N ILE A 266 13.51 -2.19 -4.15
CA ILE A 266 13.07 -0.80 -4.26
C ILE A 266 12.66 -0.56 -5.72
N GLY A 267 11.39 -0.23 -5.94
CA GLY A 267 10.87 0.19 -7.25
C GLY A 267 10.81 1.71 -7.32
N THR A 268 11.39 2.30 -8.35
CA THR A 268 11.43 3.74 -8.54
C THR A 268 10.70 4.16 -9.81
N LEU A 269 10.26 5.42 -9.90
CA LEU A 269 9.49 5.91 -11.05
C LEU A 269 10.32 5.90 -12.35
N LEU A 270 11.56 6.38 -12.30
CA LEU A 270 12.43 6.51 -13.48
C LEU A 270 13.83 5.88 -13.28
N GLY A 271 14.19 5.53 -12.05
CA GLY A 271 15.52 5.00 -11.70
C GLY A 271 15.63 3.47 -11.81
N GLY A 272 14.56 2.79 -12.29
CA GLY A 272 14.52 1.34 -12.39
C GLY A 272 14.27 0.65 -11.07
N LYS A 273 14.66 -0.63 -11.00
CA LYS A 273 14.55 -1.48 -9.81
C LYS A 273 15.90 -1.56 -9.13
N LYS A 274 15.91 -1.44 -7.81
CA LYS A 274 17.14 -1.57 -7.00
C LYS A 274 16.99 -2.69 -5.98
N LYS A 275 18.09 -3.37 -5.70
CA LYS A 275 18.27 -4.31 -4.62
C LYS A 275 19.15 -3.65 -3.57
N TYR A 276 18.67 -3.54 -2.35
CA TYR A 276 19.42 -3.05 -1.21
C TYR A 276 19.59 -4.18 -0.20
N ASP A 277 20.82 -4.50 0.11
CA ASP A 277 21.17 -5.50 1.11
C ASP A 277 21.25 -4.82 2.48
N LEU A 278 20.41 -5.26 3.43
CA LEU A 278 20.29 -4.63 4.74
C LEU A 278 21.52 -4.88 5.63
N GLN A 279 22.26 -5.99 5.42
CA GLN A 279 23.44 -6.31 6.20
C GLN A 279 24.66 -5.54 5.71
N THR A 280 24.92 -5.56 4.41
CA THR A 280 26.10 -4.91 3.83
C THR A 280 25.86 -3.44 3.47
N GLN A 281 24.62 -2.97 3.52
CA GLN A 281 24.18 -1.64 3.11
C GLN A 281 24.56 -1.30 1.65
N SER A 282 24.73 -2.32 0.83
CA SER A 282 25.09 -2.18 -0.58
C SER A 282 23.87 -2.12 -1.49
N THR A 283 23.95 -1.33 -2.55
CA THR A 283 22.88 -1.16 -3.55
C THR A 283 23.31 -1.71 -4.90
N GLN A 284 22.46 -2.52 -5.52
CA GLN A 284 22.62 -2.97 -6.90
C GLN A 284 21.41 -2.53 -7.73
N VAL A 285 21.67 -1.93 -8.91
CA VAL A 285 20.62 -1.46 -9.81
C VAL A 285 20.32 -2.51 -10.87
N PHE A 286 19.02 -2.82 -11.03
CA PHE A 286 18.50 -3.69 -12.09
C PHE A 286 17.49 -2.93 -12.91
N LEU A 287 17.47 -3.12 -14.22
CA LEU A 287 16.51 -2.49 -15.12
C LEU A 287 16.46 -0.96 -14.96
N ARG A 288 17.39 -0.25 -15.58
CA ARG A 288 17.19 1.15 -15.94
C ARG A 288 16.32 1.18 -17.20
N ASN A 289 15.26 1.98 -17.20
CA ASN A 289 14.61 2.35 -18.46
C ASN A 289 15.67 3.10 -19.30
N VAL A 290 16.00 2.53 -20.44
CA VAL A 290 16.75 3.21 -21.52
C VAL A 290 15.78 4.04 -22.32
#